data_3e0d3cf7816a2e898a13262dfb8231b6
#
_entry.id   3e0d3cf7816a2e898a13262dfb8231b6
#
_cell.length_a   1.000
_cell.length_b   1.000
_cell.length_c   1.000
_cell.angle_alpha   90.00
_cell.angle_beta   90.00
_cell.angle_gamma   90.00
#
_symmetry.space_group_name_H-M   'P 1'
#
loop_
_entity.id
_entity.type
_entity.pdbx_description
1 polymer ?
#
loop_
_entity_poly.entity_id
_entity_poly.type
_entity_poly.pdbx_seq_one_letter_code
_entity_poly.pdbx_strand_id
1 'polypeptide(L)'
;MSRFGRGFRDLPDKWEGLAPFRYSVAVENSRHDHYWTEKLADCFLAGTVPIYWGAPNIRDYFPADSMIVIDTLDPVEVARIIRAEATPEGYQRRLPALREAKRRVLEEYNLFEVAYQMAKAGQAGGPPVSVTLNHERRSRAYGWYLRIKRMFG
;
A
#
# COMPACT_ATOMS: atom_id res chain seq x y z
N MET A 1 -0.26 -3.30 21.51
CA MET A 1 -0.38 -2.75 20.14
C MET A 1 0.16 -1.33 20.17
N SER A 2 1.14 -1.02 19.33
CA SER A 2 1.70 0.34 19.21
C SER A 2 0.95 1.10 18.13
N ARG A 3 0.72 2.41 18.35
CA ARG A 3 0.04 3.31 17.40
C ARG A 3 0.97 4.47 17.07
N PHE A 4 1.10 4.76 15.78
CA PHE A 4 1.95 5.82 15.25
C PHE A 4 1.17 6.72 14.29
N GLY A 5 1.66 7.95 14.05
CA GLY A 5 1.08 8.93 13.15
C GLY A 5 0.38 10.09 13.88
N ARG A 6 -0.24 10.96 13.10
CA ARG A 6 -0.86 12.20 13.62
C ARG A 6 -1.86 11.92 14.74
N GLY A 7 -1.69 12.60 15.87
CA GLY A 7 -2.53 12.41 17.07
C GLY A 7 -2.08 11.29 18.00
N PHE A 8 -1.00 10.57 17.65
CA PHE A 8 -0.33 9.57 18.47
C PHE A 8 1.15 9.91 18.58
N ARG A 9 2.02 8.92 18.47
CA ARG A 9 3.47 9.13 18.41
C ARG A 9 3.89 9.44 16.98
N ASP A 10 4.37 10.65 16.73
CA ASP A 10 4.94 11.01 15.43
C ASP A 10 6.21 10.22 15.15
N LEU A 11 6.38 9.84 13.88
CA LEU A 11 7.56 9.15 13.39
C LEU A 11 8.19 9.97 12.27
N PRO A 12 9.52 10.15 12.28
CA PRO A 12 10.24 10.80 11.19
C PRO A 12 10.17 9.96 9.89
N ASP A 13 10.12 8.62 10.03
CA ASP A 13 10.01 7.68 8.92
C ASP A 13 9.03 6.55 9.27
N LYS A 14 8.20 6.16 8.30
CA LYS A 14 7.30 5.00 8.41
C LYS A 14 8.04 3.70 8.73
N TRP A 15 9.28 3.57 8.24
CA TRP A 15 10.14 2.42 8.50
C TRP A 15 10.31 2.14 9.99
N GLU A 16 10.52 3.18 10.79
CA GLU A 16 10.67 3.05 12.24
C GLU A 16 9.42 2.51 12.94
N GLY A 17 8.26 2.73 12.31
CA GLY A 17 6.97 2.22 12.78
C GLY A 17 6.65 0.80 12.34
N LEU A 18 7.37 0.25 11.37
CA LEU A 18 7.09 -1.06 10.78
C LEU A 18 8.20 -2.09 11.08
N ALA A 19 9.45 -1.76 10.79
CA ALA A 19 10.56 -2.70 10.84
C ALA A 19 10.78 -3.42 12.18
N PRO A 20 10.51 -2.82 13.37
CA PRO A 20 10.61 -3.52 14.64
C PRO A 20 9.52 -4.56 14.91
N PHE A 21 8.46 -4.61 14.06
CA PHE A 21 7.29 -5.44 14.31
C PHE A 21 7.18 -6.59 13.32
N ARG A 22 6.80 -7.76 13.82
CA ARG A 22 6.51 -8.94 12.98
C ARG A 22 5.22 -8.80 12.18
N TYR A 23 4.24 -8.06 12.71
CA TYR A 23 2.92 -7.89 12.15
C TYR A 23 2.50 -6.43 12.19
N SER A 24 1.79 -5.98 11.17
CA SER A 24 1.17 -4.65 11.12
C SER A 24 -0.21 -4.72 10.49
N VAL A 25 -1.12 -3.88 10.96
CA VAL A 25 -2.46 -3.76 10.37
C VAL A 25 -2.36 -2.82 9.16
N ALA A 26 -2.79 -3.31 8.00
CA ALA A 26 -2.86 -2.57 6.75
C ALA A 26 -4.32 -2.55 6.24
N VAL A 27 -4.99 -1.42 6.43
CA VAL A 27 -6.39 -1.21 6.02
C VAL A 27 -6.42 -0.17 4.92
N GLU A 28 -6.94 -0.55 3.75
CA GLU A 28 -7.13 0.38 2.65
C GLU A 28 -8.33 1.32 2.88
N ASN A 29 -8.33 2.46 2.18
CA ASN A 29 -9.40 3.44 2.30
C ASN A 29 -10.73 2.97 1.66
N SER A 30 -10.64 1.98 0.75
CA SER A 30 -11.79 1.36 0.09
C SER A 30 -11.48 -0.07 -0.31
N ARG A 31 -12.53 -0.84 -0.65
CA ARG A 31 -12.42 -2.26 -1.00
C ARG A 31 -12.92 -2.47 -2.42
N HIS A 32 -12.00 -2.52 -3.37
CA HIS A 32 -12.24 -2.80 -4.78
C HIS A 32 -11.17 -3.74 -5.32
N ASP A 33 -11.50 -4.46 -6.36
CA ASP A 33 -10.51 -5.26 -7.08
C ASP A 33 -9.39 -4.36 -7.61
N HIS A 34 -8.16 -4.86 -7.55
CA HIS A 34 -6.95 -4.18 -7.98
C HIS A 34 -6.56 -2.93 -7.18
N TYR A 35 -7.31 -2.59 -6.11
CA TYR A 35 -7.01 -1.43 -5.27
C TYR A 35 -6.20 -1.84 -4.04
N TRP A 36 -4.89 -1.77 -4.16
CA TRP A 36 -3.96 -1.84 -3.04
C TRP A 36 -2.94 -0.71 -3.15
N THR A 37 -2.38 -0.28 -2.04
CA THR A 37 -1.59 0.94 -1.97
C THR A 37 -0.26 0.73 -1.23
N GLU A 38 0.46 1.84 -1.00
CA GLU A 38 1.67 1.86 -0.19
C GLU A 38 1.50 1.25 1.21
N LYS A 39 0.28 1.21 1.77
CA LYS A 39 0.03 0.63 3.09
C LYS A 39 0.41 -0.84 3.14
N LEU A 40 0.09 -1.58 2.08
CA LEU A 40 0.46 -2.98 1.94
C LEU A 40 1.93 -3.13 1.55
N ALA A 41 2.39 -2.34 0.56
CA ALA A 41 3.76 -2.38 0.06
C ALA A 41 4.78 -2.07 1.17
N ASP A 42 4.54 -1.05 1.99
CA ASP A 42 5.40 -0.65 3.10
C ASP A 42 5.60 -1.79 4.12
N CYS A 43 4.56 -2.59 4.39
CA CYS A 43 4.66 -3.78 5.24
C CYS A 43 5.62 -4.82 4.63
N PHE A 44 5.47 -5.14 3.35
CA PHE A 44 6.36 -6.10 2.67
C PHE A 44 7.81 -5.60 2.62
N LEU A 45 8.01 -4.32 2.29
CA LEU A 45 9.33 -3.71 2.26
C LEU A 45 10.00 -3.77 3.63
N ALA A 46 9.27 -3.50 4.71
CA ALA A 46 9.77 -3.56 6.07
C ALA A 46 9.99 -4.99 6.60
N GLY A 47 9.54 -6.02 5.88
CA GLY A 47 9.61 -7.41 6.33
C GLY A 47 8.58 -7.73 7.43
N THR A 48 7.49 -7.00 7.46
CA THR A 48 6.38 -7.13 8.41
C THR A 48 5.21 -7.82 7.73
N VAL A 49 4.63 -8.85 8.34
CA VAL A 49 3.44 -9.54 7.81
C VAL A 49 2.22 -8.63 7.97
N PRO A 50 1.56 -8.20 6.87
CA PRO A 50 0.36 -7.41 6.97
C PRO A 50 -0.86 -8.23 7.40
N ILE A 51 -1.66 -7.66 8.30
CA ILE A 51 -3.03 -8.07 8.56
C ILE A 51 -3.87 -7.13 7.69
N TYR A 52 -4.30 -7.64 6.55
CA TYR A 52 -4.74 -6.83 5.42
C TYR A 52 -6.26 -6.87 5.22
N TRP A 53 -6.82 -5.66 5.06
CA TRP A 53 -8.17 -5.45 4.55
C TRP A 53 -8.11 -4.48 3.37
N GLY A 54 -8.56 -4.92 2.19
CA GLY A 54 -8.52 -4.13 0.96
C GLY A 54 -8.99 -4.92 -0.24
N ALA A 55 -8.22 -4.91 -1.33
CA ALA A 55 -8.55 -5.56 -2.59
C ALA A 55 -8.97 -7.03 -2.42
N PRO A 56 -10.19 -7.42 -2.83
CA PRO A 56 -10.64 -8.82 -2.74
C PRO A 56 -9.73 -9.79 -3.51
N ASN A 57 -9.19 -9.34 -4.63
CA ASN A 57 -8.32 -10.11 -5.50
C ASN A 57 -6.81 -9.94 -5.21
N ILE A 58 -6.44 -9.57 -3.99
CA ILE A 58 -5.02 -9.32 -3.63
C ILE A 58 -4.10 -10.53 -3.85
N ARG A 59 -4.66 -11.74 -3.83
CA ARG A 59 -3.92 -12.99 -4.07
C ARG A 59 -3.46 -13.16 -5.52
N ASP A 60 -4.01 -12.37 -6.47
CA ASP A 60 -3.53 -12.33 -7.85
C ASP A 60 -2.15 -11.63 -7.94
N TYR A 61 -1.85 -10.77 -6.97
CA TYR A 61 -0.61 -9.98 -6.91
C TYR A 61 0.46 -10.63 -6.03
N PHE A 62 0.07 -11.16 -4.89
CA PHE A 62 1.01 -11.63 -3.86
C PHE A 62 0.67 -13.03 -3.38
N PRO A 63 1.70 -13.80 -2.94
CA PRO A 63 1.47 -15.12 -2.38
C PRO A 63 0.49 -15.09 -1.21
N ALA A 64 -0.43 -16.05 -1.16
CA ALA A 64 -1.48 -16.09 -0.13
C ALA A 64 -0.92 -16.07 1.30
N ASP A 65 0.21 -16.75 1.53
CA ASP A 65 0.86 -16.83 2.84
C ASP A 65 1.71 -15.60 3.19
N SER A 66 1.83 -14.60 2.30
CA SER A 66 2.60 -13.38 2.60
C SER A 66 1.88 -12.45 3.58
N MET A 67 0.58 -12.66 3.81
CA MET A 67 -0.29 -11.79 4.61
C MET A 67 -1.39 -12.59 5.31
N ILE A 68 -2.07 -11.94 6.25
CA ILE A 68 -3.31 -12.41 6.85
C ILE A 68 -4.44 -11.54 6.30
N VAL A 69 -5.24 -12.08 5.38
CA VAL A 69 -6.37 -11.34 4.81
C VAL A 69 -7.55 -11.44 5.77
N ILE A 70 -8.16 -10.30 6.07
CA ILE A 70 -9.39 -10.19 6.85
C ILE A 70 -10.51 -9.64 5.96
N ASP A 71 -11.69 -10.23 6.06
CA ASP A 71 -12.86 -9.84 5.27
C ASP A 71 -13.85 -8.96 6.01
N THR A 72 -13.59 -8.74 7.30
CA THR A 72 -14.42 -7.93 8.18
C THR A 72 -13.59 -6.88 8.91
N LEU A 73 -14.22 -5.80 9.32
CA LEU A 73 -13.66 -4.79 10.23
C LEU A 73 -14.33 -4.86 11.62
N ASP A 74 -15.12 -5.92 11.90
CA ASP A 74 -15.64 -6.14 13.25
C ASP A 74 -14.49 -6.33 14.24
N PRO A 75 -14.40 -5.51 15.30
CA PRO A 75 -13.24 -5.52 16.20
C PRO A 75 -13.06 -6.84 16.96
N VAL A 76 -14.16 -7.53 17.26
CA VAL A 76 -14.12 -8.80 18.03
C VAL A 76 -13.56 -9.90 17.14
N GLU A 77 -14.06 -10.00 15.91
CA GLU A 77 -13.61 -11.00 14.95
C GLU A 77 -12.16 -10.75 14.52
N VAL A 78 -11.80 -9.50 14.22
CA VAL A 78 -10.42 -9.12 13.90
C VAL A 78 -9.47 -9.47 15.05
N ALA A 79 -9.84 -9.17 16.30
CA ALA A 79 -9.03 -9.53 17.46
C ALA A 79 -8.88 -11.05 17.61
N ARG A 80 -9.91 -11.82 17.29
CA ARG A 80 -9.86 -13.30 17.28
C ARG A 80 -8.86 -13.81 16.26
N ILE A 81 -8.93 -13.31 15.02
CA ILE A 81 -8.00 -13.67 13.94
C ILE A 81 -6.55 -13.30 14.31
N ILE A 82 -6.33 -12.10 14.83
CA ILE A 82 -5.00 -11.65 15.25
C ILE A 82 -4.41 -12.59 16.32
N ARG A 83 -5.18 -12.94 17.32
CA ARG A 83 -4.69 -13.85 18.39
C ARG A 83 -4.34 -15.24 17.85
N ALA A 84 -5.10 -15.75 16.88
CA ALA A 84 -4.88 -17.06 16.29
C ALA A 84 -3.67 -17.11 15.34
N GLU A 85 -3.49 -16.07 14.51
CA GLU A 85 -2.57 -16.10 13.37
C GLU A 85 -1.28 -15.31 13.61
N ALA A 86 -1.33 -14.24 14.42
CA ALA A 86 -0.19 -13.35 14.61
C ALA A 86 0.75 -13.85 15.73
N THR A 87 1.29 -15.06 15.55
CA THR A 87 2.20 -15.72 16.48
C THR A 87 3.65 -15.70 15.96
N PRO A 88 4.67 -15.91 16.81
CA PRO A 88 6.06 -16.06 16.38
C PRO A 88 6.22 -17.18 15.33
N GLU A 89 5.58 -18.31 15.53
CA GLU A 89 5.59 -19.48 14.64
C GLU A 89 4.89 -19.18 13.31
N GLY A 90 3.75 -18.48 13.38
CA GLY A 90 3.03 -17.97 12.21
C GLY A 90 3.88 -17.04 11.36
N TYR A 91 4.68 -16.16 11.99
CA TYR A 91 5.62 -15.29 11.29
C TYR A 91 6.70 -16.10 10.57
N GLN A 92 7.34 -17.06 11.25
CA GLN A 92 8.40 -17.89 10.64
C GLN A 92 7.88 -18.68 9.43
N ARG A 93 6.70 -19.24 9.55
CA ARG A 93 6.04 -19.96 8.44
C ARG A 93 5.81 -19.09 7.21
N ARG A 94 5.52 -17.79 7.42
CA ARG A 94 5.21 -16.83 6.37
C ARG A 94 6.43 -16.20 5.72
N LEU A 95 7.63 -16.32 6.29
CA LEU A 95 8.84 -15.66 5.79
C LEU A 95 9.17 -15.92 4.31
N PRO A 96 9.06 -17.14 3.76
CA PRO A 96 9.34 -17.37 2.34
C PRO A 96 8.39 -16.56 1.44
N ALA A 97 7.09 -16.60 1.73
CA ALA A 97 6.07 -15.86 0.98
C ALA A 97 6.22 -14.33 1.14
N LEU A 98 6.59 -13.89 2.33
CA LEU A 98 6.86 -12.47 2.62
C LEU A 98 8.06 -11.95 1.81
N ARG A 99 9.13 -12.74 1.70
CA ARG A 99 10.30 -12.40 0.87
C ARG A 99 9.92 -12.29 -0.61
N GLU A 100 9.11 -13.20 -1.11
CA GLU A 100 8.62 -13.15 -2.48
C GLU A 100 7.72 -11.94 -2.72
N ALA A 101 6.81 -11.61 -1.79
CA ALA A 101 6.00 -10.40 -1.88
C ALA A 101 6.86 -9.14 -1.91
N LYS A 102 7.89 -9.06 -1.06
CA LYS A 102 8.87 -7.96 -1.08
C LYS A 102 9.59 -7.86 -2.44
N ARG A 103 10.03 -8.98 -3.00
CA ARG A 103 10.66 -9.02 -4.33
C ARG A 103 9.72 -8.45 -5.40
N ARG A 104 8.45 -8.88 -5.42
CA ARG A 104 7.46 -8.37 -6.38
C ARG A 104 7.24 -6.87 -6.25
N VAL A 105 7.15 -6.33 -5.03
CA VAL A 105 7.04 -4.88 -4.83
C VAL A 105 8.25 -4.15 -5.41
N LEU A 106 9.46 -4.67 -5.22
CA LEU A 106 10.70 -4.02 -5.68
C LEU A 106 10.93 -4.17 -7.18
N GLU A 107 10.56 -5.30 -7.78
CA GLU A 107 10.92 -5.64 -9.15
C GLU A 107 9.76 -5.56 -10.14
N GLU A 108 8.53 -5.90 -9.72
CA GLU A 108 7.37 -5.98 -10.61
C GLU A 108 6.40 -4.80 -10.47
N TYR A 109 6.22 -4.32 -9.22
CA TYR A 109 5.19 -3.30 -8.91
C TYR A 109 5.78 -1.94 -8.52
N ASN A 110 7.08 -1.72 -8.72
CA ASN A 110 7.64 -0.38 -8.56
C ASN A 110 7.22 0.53 -9.74
N LEU A 111 7.13 1.83 -9.46
CA LEU A 111 6.64 2.81 -10.43
C LEU A 111 7.41 2.79 -11.75
N PHE A 112 8.73 2.59 -11.70
CA PHE A 112 9.56 2.63 -12.89
C PHE A 112 9.33 1.41 -13.78
N GLU A 113 9.22 0.22 -13.19
CA GLU A 113 8.93 -1.01 -13.94
C GLU A 113 7.54 -0.95 -14.55
N VAL A 114 6.53 -0.56 -13.78
CA VAL A 114 5.15 -0.41 -14.29
C VAL A 114 5.11 0.59 -15.43
N ALA A 115 5.74 1.76 -15.29
CA ALA A 115 5.80 2.78 -16.34
C ALA A 115 6.53 2.26 -17.60
N TYR A 116 7.63 1.53 -17.41
CA TYR A 116 8.37 0.91 -18.52
C TYR A 116 7.51 -0.11 -19.28
N GLN A 117 6.83 -1.01 -18.59
CA GLN A 117 5.97 -2.02 -19.21
C GLN A 117 4.78 -1.38 -19.94
N MET A 118 4.19 -0.33 -19.36
CA MET A 118 3.11 0.43 -20.01
C MET A 118 3.62 1.13 -21.28
N ALA A 119 4.78 1.77 -21.24
CA ALA A 119 5.39 2.41 -22.41
C ALA A 119 5.72 1.39 -23.51
N LYS A 120 6.27 0.23 -23.15
CA LYS A 120 6.58 -0.85 -24.07
C LYS A 120 5.31 -1.41 -24.72
N ALA A 121 4.25 -1.63 -23.95
CA ALA A 121 2.96 -2.09 -24.49
C ALA A 121 2.32 -1.04 -25.41
N GLY A 122 2.45 0.26 -25.10
CA GLY A 122 1.96 1.35 -25.95
C GLY A 122 2.75 1.54 -27.26
N GLN A 123 4.01 1.09 -27.32
CA GLN A 123 4.81 1.14 -28.55
C GLN A 123 4.42 0.07 -29.57
N ALA A 124 3.62 -0.91 -29.19
CA ALA A 124 3.30 -2.07 -30.02
C ALA A 124 2.28 -1.80 -31.16
N GLY A 125 2.01 -0.57 -31.56
CA GLY A 125 1.33 -0.34 -32.84
C GLY A 125 0.21 0.71 -32.89
N GLY A 126 0.49 1.96 -32.58
CA GLY A 126 -0.40 3.06 -32.90
C GLY A 126 0.35 4.27 -33.47
N PRO A 127 -0.30 5.14 -34.26
CA PRO A 127 0.30 6.41 -34.63
C PRO A 127 0.62 7.23 -33.36
N PRO A 128 1.64 8.10 -33.38
CA PRO A 128 1.99 8.93 -32.23
C PRO A 128 0.77 9.75 -31.79
N VAL A 129 0.33 9.53 -30.54
CA VAL A 129 -0.78 10.28 -29.94
C VAL A 129 -0.19 11.53 -29.28
N SER A 130 -0.67 12.69 -29.69
CA SER A 130 -0.34 13.94 -29.01
C SER A 130 -1.02 13.94 -27.63
N VAL A 131 -0.22 13.86 -26.57
CA VAL A 131 -0.73 13.94 -25.19
C VAL A 131 -0.46 15.34 -24.65
N THR A 132 -1.52 16.07 -24.32
CA THR A 132 -1.41 17.35 -23.64
C THR A 132 -1.49 17.10 -22.13
N LEU A 133 -0.37 17.24 -21.42
CA LEU A 133 -0.35 17.20 -19.95
C LEU A 133 -0.87 18.54 -19.41
N ASN A 134 -2.10 18.55 -18.93
CA ASN A 134 -2.63 19.70 -18.20
C ASN A 134 -2.08 19.69 -16.79
N HIS A 135 -1.24 20.69 -16.46
CA HIS A 135 -0.73 20.85 -15.12
C HIS A 135 -1.89 21.22 -14.16
N GLU A 136 -1.97 20.58 -12.99
CA GLU A 136 -3.01 20.83 -11.95
C GLU A 136 -3.15 22.30 -11.54
N ARG A 137 -2.12 23.11 -11.75
CA ARG A 137 -2.15 24.58 -11.52
C ARG A 137 -3.27 25.31 -12.27
N ARG A 138 -3.93 24.69 -13.26
CA ARG A 138 -5.07 25.27 -13.98
C ARG A 138 -6.43 24.82 -13.45
N SER A 139 -6.52 23.97 -12.45
CA SER A 139 -7.81 23.65 -11.83
C SER A 139 -8.36 24.89 -11.13
N ARG A 140 -9.66 25.17 -11.30
CA ARG A 140 -10.35 26.28 -10.60
C ARG A 140 -10.16 26.20 -9.07
N ALA A 141 -10.09 24.99 -8.51
CA ALA A 141 -9.84 24.75 -7.11
C ALA A 141 -8.45 25.22 -6.65
N TYR A 142 -7.40 25.02 -7.46
CA TYR A 142 -6.06 25.51 -7.14
C TYR A 142 -5.95 27.04 -7.24
N GLY A 143 -6.63 27.66 -8.20
CA GLY A 143 -6.72 29.12 -8.31
C GLY A 143 -7.43 29.73 -7.08
N TRP A 144 -8.44 29.06 -6.55
CA TRP A 144 -9.13 29.44 -5.32
C TRP A 144 -8.25 29.29 -4.08
N TYR A 145 -7.52 28.19 -3.96
CA TYR A 145 -6.55 27.95 -2.90
C TYR A 145 -5.46 29.02 -2.83
N LEU A 146 -4.91 29.42 -3.98
CA LEU A 146 -3.90 30.50 -4.06
C LEU A 146 -4.48 31.87 -3.69
N ARG A 147 -5.75 32.16 -4.03
CA ARG A 147 -6.45 33.39 -3.60
C ARG A 147 -6.62 33.43 -2.08
N ILE A 148 -7.08 32.35 -1.47
CA ILE A 148 -7.24 32.24 -0.01
C ILE A 148 -5.89 32.40 0.69
N LYS A 149 -4.84 31.74 0.21
CA LYS A 149 -3.50 31.86 0.79
C LYS A 149 -2.93 33.28 0.71
N ARG A 150 -3.30 34.08 -0.31
CA ARG A 150 -2.92 35.49 -0.43
C ARG A 150 -3.70 36.44 0.48
N MET A 151 -4.88 36.02 0.94
CA MET A 151 -5.72 36.84 1.84
C MET A 151 -5.37 36.66 3.33
N PHE A 152 -4.69 35.58 3.69
CA PHE A 152 -4.38 35.21 5.08
C PHE A 152 -2.89 34.91 5.34
N GLY A 153 -2.00 35.22 4.38
CA GLY A 153 -0.53 35.11 4.46
C GLY A 153 0.14 36.50 4.34
#